data_d20e67a27d9e6ba13042565e304b0197
#
_entry.id   d20e67a27d9e6ba13042565e304b0197
#
_cell.length_a   1.000
_cell.length_b   1.000
_cell.length_c   1.000
_cell.angle_alpha   90.00
_cell.angle_beta   90.00
_cell.angle_gamma   90.00
#
_symmetry.space_group_name_H-M   'P 1'
#
loop_
_entity.id
_entity.type
_entity.pdbx_description
1 polymer ?
#
loop_
_entity_poly.entity_id
_entity_poly.type
_entity_poly.pdbx_seq_one_letter_code
_entity_poly.pdbx_strand_id
1 'polypeptide(L)'
;MIICGFPGTGKSMMAKFSRWVDLESTPFKKNWLLYAEVAKHMSDNGYNVMISTHKEVLDALEQIEASYTVVIPPITDKATYLHRYDMRGNTYDFIRLLDENWERWINAIVEKPTALKTIVVLPKDGCVKAFADEFGKENR
;
A
#
# COMPACT_ATOMS: atom_id res chain seq x y z
N MET A 1 -3.27 -4.59 -11.60
CA MET A 1 -3.29 -5.07 -10.20
C MET A 1 -3.47 -3.90 -9.27
N ILE A 2 -4.25 -4.07 -8.22
CA ILE A 2 -4.38 -3.07 -7.15
C ILE A 2 -3.42 -3.46 -6.02
N ILE A 3 -2.54 -2.53 -5.64
CA ILE A 3 -1.52 -2.76 -4.62
C ILE A 3 -1.65 -1.67 -3.55
N CYS A 4 -2.02 -2.08 -2.34
CA CYS A 4 -2.12 -1.18 -1.19
C CYS A 4 -0.79 -1.19 -0.44
N GLY A 5 -0.04 -0.11 -0.52
CA GLY A 5 1.28 -0.01 0.11
C GLY A 5 1.24 0.74 1.43
N PHE A 6 1.73 0.11 2.49
CA PHE A 6 1.94 0.77 3.78
C PHE A 6 2.89 1.97 3.61
N PRO A 7 2.74 3.06 4.38
CA PRO A 7 3.63 4.21 4.26
C PRO A 7 5.11 3.82 4.33
N GLY A 8 5.91 4.35 3.43
CA GLY A 8 7.35 4.09 3.37
C GLY A 8 7.77 2.86 2.59
N THR A 9 6.83 2.16 1.93
CA THR A 9 7.14 0.96 1.13
C THR A 9 7.60 1.28 -0.29
N GLY A 10 7.62 2.55 -0.71
CA GLY A 10 8.18 2.96 -2.00
C GLY A 10 7.17 3.17 -3.11
N LYS A 11 5.91 3.51 -2.79
CA LYS A 11 4.85 3.72 -3.78
C LYS A 11 5.21 4.75 -4.87
N SER A 12 5.68 5.93 -4.45
CA SER A 12 5.99 7.01 -5.39
C SER A 12 7.17 6.68 -6.32
N MET A 13 8.10 5.84 -5.86
CA MET A 13 9.21 5.38 -6.69
C MET A 13 8.72 4.50 -7.84
N MET A 14 7.69 3.70 -7.62
CA MET A 14 7.14 2.82 -8.65
C MET A 14 6.43 3.57 -9.78
N ALA A 15 5.95 4.77 -9.55
CA ALA A 15 5.30 5.59 -10.58
C ALA A 15 6.21 5.94 -11.77
N LYS A 16 7.52 5.74 -11.64
CA LYS A 16 8.49 5.95 -12.72
C LYS A 16 8.51 4.82 -13.74
N PHE A 17 7.92 3.68 -13.43
CA PHE A 17 7.90 2.52 -14.31
C PHE A 17 6.63 2.50 -15.16
N SER A 18 6.77 1.98 -16.39
CA SER A 18 5.63 1.87 -17.31
C SER A 18 4.49 1.05 -16.69
N ARG A 19 3.27 1.51 -16.85
CA ARG A 19 2.04 0.91 -16.34
C ARG A 19 1.92 0.85 -14.81
N TRP A 20 2.76 1.58 -14.09
CA TRP A 20 2.65 1.76 -12.64
C TRP A 20 2.15 3.16 -12.35
N VAL A 21 1.11 3.26 -11.52
CA VAL A 21 0.50 4.53 -11.13
C VAL A 21 0.43 4.60 -9.61
N ASP A 22 0.90 5.72 -9.06
CA ASP A 22 0.68 6.07 -7.65
C ASP A 22 -0.56 6.95 -7.59
N LEU A 23 -1.70 6.35 -7.25
CA LEU A 23 -2.98 7.07 -7.19
C LEU A 23 -3.11 7.76 -5.84
N GLU A 24 -2.95 9.08 -5.84
CA GLU A 24 -3.03 9.90 -4.64
C GLU A 24 -4.43 9.85 -4.01
N SER A 25 -4.48 9.65 -2.70
CA SER A 25 -5.73 9.55 -1.95
C SER A 25 -6.35 10.91 -1.62
N THR A 26 -5.55 11.97 -1.58
CA THR A 26 -5.98 13.30 -1.14
C THR A 26 -7.23 13.82 -1.85
N PRO A 27 -7.35 13.74 -3.21
CA PRO A 27 -8.56 14.18 -3.88
C PRO A 27 -9.82 13.37 -3.55
N PHE A 28 -9.66 12.18 -2.95
CA PHE A 28 -10.74 11.23 -2.70
C PHE A 28 -11.16 11.12 -1.23
N LYS A 29 -10.60 11.94 -0.34
CA LYS A 29 -10.83 11.81 1.11
C LYS A 29 -12.31 11.85 1.52
N LYS A 30 -13.17 12.46 0.73
CA LYS A 30 -14.61 12.52 0.99
C LYS A 30 -15.39 11.41 0.31
N ASN A 31 -14.74 10.57 -0.50
CA ASN A 31 -15.41 9.50 -1.24
C ASN A 31 -14.43 8.34 -1.48
N TRP A 32 -14.24 7.52 -0.47
CA TRP A 32 -13.35 6.36 -0.56
C TRP A 32 -13.84 5.30 -1.55
N LEU A 33 -15.16 5.20 -1.72
CA LEU A 33 -15.73 4.27 -2.70
C LEU A 33 -15.31 4.66 -4.13
N LEU A 34 -15.37 5.95 -4.45
CA LEU A 34 -14.91 6.44 -5.75
C LEU A 34 -13.41 6.15 -5.95
N TYR A 35 -12.60 6.33 -4.90
CA TYR A 35 -11.17 6.03 -4.95
C TYR A 35 -10.93 4.57 -5.32
N ALA A 36 -11.65 3.66 -4.66
CA ALA A 36 -11.57 2.22 -4.94
C ALA A 36 -12.04 1.89 -6.37
N GLU A 37 -13.12 2.49 -6.83
CA GLU A 37 -13.65 2.29 -8.19
C GLU A 37 -12.67 2.77 -9.26
N VAL A 38 -12.03 3.92 -9.07
CA VAL A 38 -11.00 4.44 -9.99
C VAL A 38 -9.81 3.48 -10.04
N ALA A 39 -9.33 3.02 -8.89
CA ALA A 39 -8.24 2.05 -8.83
C ALA A 39 -8.59 0.76 -9.56
N LYS A 40 -9.81 0.24 -9.34
CA LYS A 40 -10.28 -0.97 -10.03
C LYS A 40 -10.35 -0.78 -11.54
N HIS A 41 -10.88 0.34 -12.00
CA HIS A 41 -10.97 0.65 -13.42
C HIS A 41 -9.58 0.70 -14.06
N MET A 42 -8.62 1.34 -13.44
CA MET A 42 -7.24 1.40 -13.94
C MET A 42 -6.62 -0.01 -13.97
N SER A 43 -6.82 -0.78 -12.92
CA SER A 43 -6.33 -2.16 -12.84
C SER A 43 -6.93 -3.03 -13.94
N ASP A 44 -8.23 -2.92 -14.19
CA ASP A 44 -8.92 -3.66 -15.26
C ASP A 44 -8.39 -3.28 -16.64
N ASN A 45 -7.80 -2.09 -16.79
CA ASN A 45 -7.19 -1.62 -18.02
C ASN A 45 -5.68 -1.89 -18.10
N GLY A 46 -5.16 -2.77 -17.27
CA GLY A 46 -3.78 -3.27 -17.36
C GLY A 46 -2.75 -2.47 -16.57
N TYR A 47 -3.17 -1.55 -15.70
CA TYR A 47 -2.25 -0.79 -14.86
C TYR A 47 -2.01 -1.48 -13.51
N ASN A 48 -0.84 -1.26 -12.95
CA ASN A 48 -0.53 -1.59 -11.57
C ASN A 48 -0.73 -0.31 -10.76
N VAL A 49 -1.79 -0.28 -9.94
CA VAL A 49 -2.22 0.92 -9.24
C VAL A 49 -1.83 0.82 -7.77
N MET A 50 -0.98 1.74 -7.33
CA MET A 50 -0.55 1.83 -5.94
C MET A 50 -1.49 2.76 -5.19
N ILE A 51 -2.10 2.26 -4.12
CA ILE A 51 -3.02 3.02 -3.27
C ILE A 51 -2.66 2.86 -1.80
N SER A 52 -3.33 3.59 -0.93
CA SER A 52 -3.05 3.57 0.50
C SER A 52 -3.63 2.35 1.21
N THR A 53 -3.20 2.12 2.45
CA THR A 53 -3.68 1.03 3.31
C THR A 53 -4.71 1.49 4.35
N HIS A 54 -5.28 2.70 4.22
CA HIS A 54 -6.30 3.18 5.14
C HIS A 54 -7.45 2.17 5.25
N LYS A 55 -7.98 2.00 6.46
CA LYS A 55 -9.07 1.06 6.69
C LYS A 55 -10.25 1.32 5.75
N GLU A 56 -10.59 2.58 5.54
CA GLU A 56 -11.69 3.01 4.66
C GLU A 56 -11.45 2.59 3.21
N VAL A 57 -10.20 2.58 2.76
CA VAL A 57 -9.82 2.14 1.41
C VAL A 57 -9.99 0.64 1.27
N LEU A 58 -9.49 -0.12 2.24
CA LEU A 58 -9.61 -1.58 2.22
C LEU A 58 -11.07 -2.00 2.30
N ASP A 59 -11.87 -1.34 3.16
CA ASP A 59 -13.30 -1.60 3.28
C ASP A 59 -14.03 -1.30 1.95
N ALA A 60 -13.67 -0.22 1.26
CA ALA A 60 -14.26 0.13 -0.03
C ALA A 60 -13.93 -0.90 -1.12
N LEU A 61 -12.69 -1.42 -1.15
CA LEU A 61 -12.29 -2.48 -2.07
C LEU A 61 -13.10 -3.76 -1.84
N GLU A 62 -13.32 -4.13 -0.58
CA GLU A 62 -14.17 -5.28 -0.23
C GLU A 62 -15.62 -5.04 -0.69
N GLN A 63 -16.13 -3.84 -0.50
CA GLN A 63 -17.50 -3.48 -0.89
C GLN A 63 -17.74 -3.61 -2.40
N ILE A 64 -16.75 -3.23 -3.22
CA ILE A 64 -16.88 -3.36 -4.69
C ILE A 64 -16.36 -4.71 -5.21
N GLU A 65 -16.01 -5.63 -4.33
CA GLU A 65 -15.53 -6.97 -4.65
C GLU A 65 -14.29 -6.97 -5.56
N ALA A 66 -13.39 -6.02 -5.34
CA ALA A 66 -12.13 -5.91 -6.08
C ALA A 66 -11.02 -6.67 -5.36
N SER A 67 -10.33 -7.56 -6.07
CA SER A 67 -9.14 -8.22 -5.54
C SER A 67 -7.99 -7.23 -5.39
N TYR A 68 -7.24 -7.33 -4.31
CA TYR A 68 -6.13 -6.42 -4.02
C TYR A 68 -5.02 -7.11 -3.22
N THR A 69 -3.82 -6.58 -3.35
CA THR A 69 -2.64 -7.04 -2.61
C THR A 69 -2.22 -5.95 -1.64
N VAL A 70 -2.04 -6.29 -0.36
CA VAL A 70 -1.55 -5.36 0.64
C VAL A 70 -0.08 -5.66 0.90
N VAL A 71 0.78 -4.67 0.73
CA VAL A 71 2.22 -4.77 0.95
C VAL A 71 2.56 -4.06 2.26
N ILE A 72 3.09 -4.80 3.22
CA ILE A 72 3.42 -4.29 4.55
C ILE A 72 4.87 -4.58 4.90
N PRO A 73 5.47 -3.76 5.78
CA PRO A 73 6.78 -4.08 6.33
C PRO A 73 6.70 -5.22 7.36
N PRO A 74 7.83 -5.86 7.68
CA PRO A 74 7.88 -6.71 8.87
C PRO A 74 7.57 -5.86 10.10
N ILE A 75 6.76 -6.37 11.02
CA ILE A 75 6.38 -5.62 12.24
C ILE A 75 7.61 -5.22 13.07
N THR A 76 8.69 -6.00 12.98
CA THR A 76 9.96 -5.76 13.66
C THR A 76 10.83 -4.67 13.01
N ASP A 77 10.43 -4.13 11.86
CA ASP A 77 11.24 -3.18 11.07
C ASP A 77 10.86 -1.72 11.32
N LYS A 78 10.19 -1.44 12.42
CA LYS A 78 9.67 -0.10 12.78
C LYS A 78 10.75 0.98 12.73
N ALA A 79 11.90 0.74 13.36
CA ALA A 79 12.97 1.73 13.45
C ALA A 79 13.47 2.15 12.05
N THR A 80 13.62 1.21 11.14
CA THR A 80 14.01 1.47 9.75
C THR A 80 13.00 2.39 9.05
N TYR A 81 11.71 2.12 9.23
CA TYR A 81 10.65 2.90 8.58
C TYR A 81 10.51 4.29 9.17
N LEU A 82 10.61 4.45 10.51
CA LEU A 82 10.61 5.77 11.13
C LEU A 82 11.78 6.61 10.63
N HIS A 83 12.96 6.00 10.44
CA HIS A 83 14.12 6.67 9.85
C HIS A 83 13.83 7.10 8.40
N ARG A 84 13.20 6.25 7.58
CA ARG A 84 12.80 6.60 6.22
C ARG A 84 11.87 7.82 6.19
N TYR A 85 10.90 7.87 7.09
CA TYR A 85 9.97 9.01 7.18
C TYR A 85 10.72 10.31 7.51
N ASP A 86 11.67 10.25 8.44
CA ASP A 86 12.49 11.39 8.81
C ASP A 86 13.36 11.86 7.63
N MET A 87 14.05 10.93 6.98
CA MET A 87 14.94 11.24 5.86
C MET A 87 14.22 11.83 4.64
N ARG A 88 12.98 11.48 4.40
CA ARG A 88 12.19 12.05 3.30
C ARG A 88 11.44 13.32 3.69
N GLY A 89 11.66 13.84 4.91
CA GLY A 89 11.13 15.13 5.34
C GLY A 89 9.69 15.11 5.86
N ASN A 90 9.17 13.96 6.27
CA ASN A 90 7.86 13.91 6.92
C ASN A 90 7.88 14.69 8.24
N THR A 91 6.71 15.25 8.61
CA THR A 91 6.58 16.01 9.86
C THR A 91 6.75 15.14 11.08
N TYR A 92 7.15 15.77 12.21
CA TYR A 92 7.24 15.09 13.49
C TYR A 92 5.90 14.43 13.87
N ASP A 93 4.78 15.14 13.66
CA ASP A 93 3.45 14.61 13.97
C ASP A 93 3.13 13.36 13.15
N PHE A 94 3.51 13.31 11.88
CA PHE A 94 3.33 12.14 11.03
C PHE A 94 4.14 10.95 11.56
N ILE A 95 5.42 11.17 11.87
CA ILE A 95 6.32 10.13 12.37
C ILE A 95 5.80 9.58 13.70
N ARG A 96 5.37 10.46 14.60
CA ARG A 96 4.78 10.09 15.89
C ARG A 96 3.50 9.27 15.71
N LEU A 97 2.66 9.65 14.77
CA LEU A 97 1.43 8.92 14.46
C LEU A 97 1.74 7.47 14.04
N LEU A 98 2.71 7.29 13.15
CA LEU A 98 3.15 5.97 12.70
C LEU A 98 3.80 5.18 13.84
N ASP A 99 4.61 5.82 14.67
CA ASP A 99 5.26 5.18 15.81
C ASP A 99 4.22 4.64 16.81
N GLU A 100 3.23 5.45 17.15
CA GLU A 100 2.20 5.08 18.14
C GLU A 100 1.23 4.01 17.63
N ASN A 101 1.02 3.92 16.32
CA ASN A 101 0.02 3.02 15.72
C ASN A 101 0.62 1.86 14.92
N TRP A 102 1.93 1.73 14.88
CA TRP A 102 2.65 0.78 14.03
C TRP A 102 2.10 -0.65 14.16
N GLU A 103 2.16 -1.20 15.36
CA GLU A 103 1.76 -2.58 15.60
C GLU A 103 0.24 -2.76 15.38
N ARG A 104 -0.54 -1.81 15.86
CA ARG A 104 -2.01 -1.86 15.74
C ARG A 104 -2.46 -1.86 14.29
N TRP A 105 -1.89 -0.99 13.46
CA TRP A 105 -2.29 -0.88 12.05
C TRP A 105 -1.83 -2.10 11.23
N ILE A 106 -0.63 -2.58 11.46
CA ILE A 106 -0.14 -3.78 10.77
C ILE A 106 -0.95 -5.01 11.18
N ASN A 107 -1.21 -5.19 12.47
CA ASN A 107 -2.01 -6.31 12.96
C ASN A 107 -3.46 -6.25 12.44
N ALA A 108 -4.05 -5.06 12.37
CA ALA A 108 -5.41 -4.92 11.84
C ALA A 108 -5.50 -5.35 10.37
N ILE A 109 -4.46 -5.11 9.58
CA ILE A 109 -4.38 -5.59 8.20
C ILE A 109 -4.32 -7.11 8.14
N VAL A 110 -3.51 -7.72 8.99
CA VAL A 110 -3.23 -9.17 8.97
C VAL A 110 -4.40 -9.98 9.55
N GLU A 111 -5.09 -9.46 10.57
CA GLU A 111 -6.09 -10.21 11.35
C GLU A 111 -7.40 -10.48 10.63
N LYS A 112 -7.68 -9.82 9.50
CA LYS A 112 -8.93 -9.99 8.75
C LYS A 112 -8.66 -10.61 7.38
N PRO A 113 -8.46 -11.95 7.30
CA PRO A 113 -8.30 -12.59 6.01
C PRO A 113 -9.60 -12.55 5.22
N THR A 114 -9.51 -12.24 3.92
CA THR A 114 -10.64 -12.30 3.00
C THR A 114 -10.21 -13.00 1.71
N ALA A 115 -11.19 -13.46 0.93
CA ALA A 115 -10.91 -14.08 -0.36
C ALA A 115 -10.33 -13.09 -1.38
N LEU A 116 -10.53 -11.79 -1.18
CA LEU A 116 -10.08 -10.72 -2.10
C LEU A 116 -8.68 -10.21 -1.75
N LYS A 117 -8.24 -10.39 -0.52
CA LYS A 117 -7.01 -9.81 0.02
C LYS A 117 -5.84 -10.80 -0.01
N THR A 118 -4.75 -10.39 -0.64
CA THR A 118 -3.45 -11.07 -0.54
C THR A 118 -2.50 -10.17 0.26
N ILE A 119 -1.81 -10.74 1.23
CA ILE A 119 -0.85 -10.00 2.05
C ILE A 119 0.57 -10.39 1.66
N VAL A 120 1.40 -9.39 1.38
CA VAL A 120 2.83 -9.56 1.13
C VAL A 120 3.60 -8.81 2.20
N VAL A 121 4.39 -9.55 2.99
CA VAL A 121 5.30 -8.96 3.96
C VAL A 121 6.65 -8.77 3.27
N LEU A 122 7.11 -7.52 3.20
CA LEU A 122 8.41 -7.22 2.61
C LEU A 122 9.55 -7.80 3.45
N PRO A 123 10.70 -8.10 2.84
CA PRO A 123 11.89 -8.46 3.60
C PRO A 123 12.37 -7.27 4.45
N LYS A 124 13.22 -7.55 5.44
CA LYS A 124 13.85 -6.50 6.25
C LYS A 124 14.54 -5.49 5.32
N ASP A 125 14.35 -4.21 5.61
CA ASP A 125 14.85 -3.09 4.79
C ASP A 125 14.33 -3.10 3.33
N GLY A 126 13.26 -3.85 3.05
CA GLY A 126 12.73 -4.01 1.71
C GLY A 126 11.87 -2.86 1.22
N CYS A 127 11.45 -2.95 -0.05
CA CYS A 127 10.53 -1.99 -0.67
C CYS A 127 9.70 -2.69 -1.75
N VAL A 128 8.66 -1.99 -2.23
CA VAL A 128 7.74 -2.50 -3.26
C VAL A 128 8.48 -2.90 -4.54
N LYS A 129 9.60 -2.27 -4.86
CA LYS A 129 10.39 -2.62 -6.05
C LYS A 129 10.82 -4.09 -6.03
N ALA A 130 11.24 -4.61 -4.88
CA ALA A 130 11.60 -6.03 -4.76
C ALA A 130 10.41 -6.95 -5.05
N PHE A 131 9.22 -6.61 -4.54
CA PHE A 131 7.99 -7.33 -4.86
C PHE A 131 7.66 -7.27 -6.35
N ALA A 132 7.77 -6.09 -6.96
CA ALA A 132 7.48 -5.90 -8.38
C ALA A 132 8.46 -6.69 -9.26
N ASP A 133 9.72 -6.76 -8.90
CA ASP A 133 10.72 -7.53 -9.62
C ASP A 133 10.39 -9.03 -9.58
N GLU A 134 10.00 -9.56 -8.43
CA GLU A 134 9.57 -10.96 -8.29
C GLU A 134 8.29 -11.24 -9.10
N PHE A 135 7.28 -10.37 -8.98
CA PHE A 135 6.04 -10.49 -9.73
C PHE A 135 6.29 -10.46 -11.25
N GLY A 136 7.17 -9.56 -11.71
CA GLY A 136 7.52 -9.46 -13.11
C GLY A 136 8.20 -10.71 -13.65
N LYS A 137 9.01 -11.41 -12.84
CA LYS A 137 9.62 -12.69 -13.21
C LYS A 137 8.57 -13.80 -13.36
N GLU A 138 7.61 -13.86 -12.47
CA GLU A 138 6.56 -14.88 -12.47
C GLU A 138 5.61 -14.76 -13.67
N ASN A 139 5.43 -13.55 -14.19
CA ASN A 139 4.50 -13.25 -15.28
C ASN A 139 5.17 -13.09 -16.65
N ARG A 140 6.42 -13.45 -16.77
CA ARG A 140 7.13 -13.46 -18.06
C ARG A 140 6.92 -14.77 -18.85
#